data_3940a3ff57f8d5b9927d340c41567edb
#
_entry.id   3940a3ff57f8d5b9927d340c41567edb
#
_cell.length_a   1.000
_cell.length_b   1.000
_cell.length_c   1.000
_cell.angle_alpha   90.00
_cell.angle_beta   90.00
_cell.angle_gamma   90.00
#
_symmetry.space_group_name_H-M   'P 1'
#
loop_
_entity.id
_entity.type
_entity.pdbx_description
1 polymer ?
#
loop_
_entity_poly.entity_id
_entity_poly.type
_entity_poly.pdbx_seq_one_letter_code
_entity_poly.pdbx_strand_id
1 'polypeptide(L)'
;MTQPTEHARPGQPRIRHNDYGVLAPPEPGAWTPRLSVSVVIAAYGHQDKLDLTLAALAAQSYPRHLMEVVVVDDGTDPRLRLPEIVPENTRLITTEPGSRGRSNARNAGLAVAGGDVVHWLDADMVTFHDEVEAHMRWHHLADYLVVMGYVRYVDHHPGSPTPSEVHTAVSAGATEKLFDEAASEPHAWIIDLAERTDGLRTAGDSAYRVHVTNAASVNARLLREAGPLDTGLVLGEDTELGYRLAQAGAAFVLAPEARSRHLGTSMMMRDGEQVRRYNQAFVPDHIPHMRWLRTHPHRQWLVPYVEVVVEAGGASYEDTRATVDGLLASSLNDIRITLVGPWDSVQEDRRNPLDSPALDLLLVRGLYRSEPRVRYVDRVPGTAAPSPYRLFCPLGWVPGPESLRRLVRHAAEHGHGLVSVALDEADEVVTARLEHTGAFARAALVRGEDEPLDAAVDDVYGTHWMDGRTLGFLPAAEAQPPKRGKTEDPALTREIERLRAENARLAERLAALTRDTSPPDGAGAKAGADRGDGPGAGNSPRRSPKALLRRLR
;
A
#
# COMPACT_ATOMS: atom_id res chain seq x y z
N MET A 1 18.26 24.40 -4.60
CA MET A 1 17.22 25.44 -4.45
C MET A 1 15.92 24.68 -4.18
N THR A 2 15.52 24.57 -2.92
CA THR A 2 14.25 24.00 -2.49
C THR A 2 13.14 24.98 -2.87
N GLN A 3 12.27 24.58 -3.80
CA GLN A 3 11.04 25.33 -4.05
C GLN A 3 10.20 25.31 -2.77
N PRO A 4 9.52 26.40 -2.41
CA PRO A 4 8.65 26.43 -1.25
C PRO A 4 7.53 25.41 -1.48
N THR A 5 7.28 24.58 -0.47
CA THR A 5 6.09 23.76 -0.37
C THR A 5 4.87 24.67 -0.50
N GLU A 6 4.15 24.59 -1.62
CA GLU A 6 2.83 25.20 -1.76
C GLU A 6 1.98 24.61 -0.63
N HIS A 7 1.63 25.46 0.33
CA HIS A 7 0.84 25.04 1.49
C HIS A 7 -0.54 24.52 1.03
N ALA A 8 -1.03 23.47 1.70
CA ALA A 8 -2.40 23.00 1.53
C ALA A 8 -3.39 24.19 1.63
N ARG A 9 -4.51 24.10 0.89
CA ARG A 9 -5.54 25.13 1.01
C ARG A 9 -5.98 25.24 2.47
N PRO A 10 -6.10 26.44 3.04
CA PRO A 10 -6.61 26.60 4.39
C PRO A 10 -7.99 25.95 4.52
N GLY A 11 -8.22 25.18 5.60
CA GLY A 11 -9.54 24.61 5.88
C GLY A 11 -9.83 23.26 5.23
N GLN A 12 -8.79 22.44 4.92
CA GLN A 12 -9.01 21.05 4.50
C GLN A 12 -9.82 20.28 5.55
N PRO A 13 -10.80 19.46 5.17
CA PRO A 13 -11.56 18.64 6.11
C PRO A 13 -10.64 17.65 6.83
N ARG A 14 -10.97 17.27 8.06
CA ARG A 14 -10.22 16.28 8.85
C ARG A 14 -10.92 14.93 8.76
N ILE A 15 -10.36 14.05 7.95
CA ILE A 15 -10.83 12.66 7.82
C ILE A 15 -10.04 11.81 8.82
N ARG A 16 -10.76 11.22 9.80
CA ARG A 16 -10.13 10.31 10.76
C ARG A 16 -9.92 8.94 10.13
N HIS A 17 -8.68 8.44 10.15
CA HIS A 17 -8.27 7.21 9.43
C HIS A 17 -8.69 7.26 7.96
N ASN A 18 -9.66 6.45 7.56
CA ASN A 18 -10.27 6.49 6.23
C ASN A 18 -11.79 6.79 6.28
N ASP A 19 -12.31 7.32 7.41
CA ASP A 19 -13.74 7.64 7.52
C ASP A 19 -14.08 8.96 6.83
N TYR A 20 -14.18 8.89 5.51
CA TYR A 20 -14.58 10.02 4.67
C TYR A 20 -16.08 10.36 4.76
N GLY A 21 -16.84 9.73 5.65
CA GLY A 21 -18.27 10.02 5.87
C GLY A 21 -18.57 11.43 6.36
N VAL A 22 -17.55 12.18 6.79
CA VAL A 22 -17.65 13.62 7.08
C VAL A 22 -17.79 14.48 5.81
N LEU A 23 -17.53 13.92 4.63
CA LEU A 23 -17.64 14.60 3.35
C LEU A 23 -19.05 14.40 2.76
N ALA A 24 -19.58 15.46 2.15
CA ALA A 24 -20.86 15.43 1.46
C ALA A 24 -20.65 15.93 0.01
N PRO A 25 -20.38 15.03 -0.96
CA PRO A 25 -20.22 15.45 -2.34
C PRO A 25 -21.54 16.01 -2.89
N PRO A 26 -21.48 17.08 -3.67
CA PRO A 26 -22.69 17.68 -4.26
C PRO A 26 -23.36 16.69 -5.22
N GLU A 27 -24.66 16.82 -5.45
CA GLU A 27 -25.36 16.00 -6.43
C GLU A 27 -24.84 16.27 -7.85
N PRO A 28 -24.75 15.25 -8.72
CA PRO A 28 -24.35 15.41 -10.11
C PRO A 28 -25.23 16.45 -10.82
N GLY A 29 -24.60 17.32 -11.61
CA GLY A 29 -25.29 18.39 -12.34
C GLY A 29 -25.80 19.57 -11.48
N ALA A 30 -25.69 19.50 -10.14
CA ALA A 30 -26.19 20.52 -9.22
C ALA A 30 -25.09 21.40 -8.60
N TRP A 31 -23.91 21.46 -9.21
CA TRP A 31 -22.74 22.19 -8.72
C TRP A 31 -21.92 22.81 -9.84
N THR A 32 -20.90 23.61 -9.51
CA THR A 32 -20.04 24.25 -10.52
C THR A 32 -18.63 23.70 -10.43
N PRO A 33 -18.19 22.88 -11.39
CA PRO A 33 -16.82 22.41 -11.51
C PRO A 33 -15.81 23.57 -11.67
N ARG A 34 -14.64 23.42 -11.02
CA ARG A 34 -13.55 24.43 -11.08
C ARG A 34 -12.19 23.81 -11.31
N LEU A 35 -11.98 22.56 -10.85
CA LEU A 35 -10.70 21.86 -11.01
C LEU A 35 -10.62 21.24 -12.40
N SER A 36 -9.45 21.32 -12.98
CA SER A 36 -9.15 20.62 -14.24
C SER A 36 -8.77 19.17 -13.98
N VAL A 37 -9.03 18.30 -14.97
CA VAL A 37 -8.69 16.87 -14.92
C VAL A 37 -7.93 16.46 -16.17
N SER A 38 -6.83 15.71 -15.97
CA SER A 38 -6.12 15.02 -17.04
C SER A 38 -6.48 13.54 -17.00
N VAL A 39 -7.24 13.07 -17.98
CA VAL A 39 -7.50 11.63 -18.17
C VAL A 39 -6.30 11.02 -18.89
N VAL A 40 -5.54 10.16 -18.23
CA VAL A 40 -4.33 9.54 -18.77
C VAL A 40 -4.63 8.08 -19.11
N ILE A 41 -4.44 7.72 -20.39
CA ILE A 41 -4.77 6.42 -20.97
C ILE A 41 -3.48 5.79 -21.52
N ALA A 42 -2.98 4.73 -20.86
CA ALA A 42 -1.93 3.89 -21.43
C ALA A 42 -2.54 2.87 -22.39
N ALA A 43 -2.11 2.86 -23.66
CA ALA A 43 -2.68 2.02 -24.69
C ALA A 43 -1.61 1.19 -25.41
N TYR A 44 -1.92 -0.09 -25.66
CA TYR A 44 -1.09 -0.99 -26.47
C TYR A 44 -1.98 -1.93 -27.28
N GLY A 45 -1.92 -1.83 -28.60
CA GLY A 45 -2.82 -2.58 -29.49
C GLY A 45 -4.29 -2.13 -29.37
N HIS A 46 -5.20 -2.95 -29.84
CA HIS A 46 -6.66 -2.82 -29.64
C HIS A 46 -7.22 -1.43 -29.98
N GLN A 47 -6.91 -0.92 -31.18
CA GLN A 47 -7.42 0.36 -31.70
C GLN A 47 -8.94 0.45 -31.59
N ASP A 48 -9.64 -0.66 -31.87
CA ASP A 48 -11.10 -0.76 -31.79
C ASP A 48 -11.65 -0.43 -30.40
N LYS A 49 -11.01 -0.91 -29.34
CA LYS A 49 -11.42 -0.61 -27.97
C LYS A 49 -11.09 0.83 -27.57
N LEU A 50 -9.90 1.33 -27.96
CA LEU A 50 -9.52 2.72 -27.73
C LEU A 50 -10.52 3.69 -28.39
N ASP A 51 -11.00 3.37 -29.58
CA ASP A 51 -12.00 4.19 -30.27
C ASP A 51 -13.31 4.27 -29.48
N LEU A 52 -13.74 3.19 -28.82
CA LEU A 52 -14.92 3.17 -27.95
C LEU A 52 -14.68 3.97 -26.66
N THR A 53 -13.50 3.84 -26.05
CA THR A 53 -13.11 4.59 -24.85
C THR A 53 -13.15 6.10 -25.11
N LEU A 54 -12.57 6.53 -26.22
CA LEU A 54 -12.53 7.95 -26.60
C LEU A 54 -13.93 8.49 -26.95
N ALA A 55 -14.76 7.68 -27.59
CA ALA A 55 -16.15 8.04 -27.89
C ALA A 55 -16.98 8.22 -26.60
N ALA A 56 -16.79 7.37 -25.58
CA ALA A 56 -17.43 7.52 -24.28
C ALA A 56 -16.96 8.79 -23.54
N LEU A 57 -15.65 9.08 -23.58
CA LEU A 57 -15.09 10.29 -22.98
C LEU A 57 -15.55 11.57 -23.72
N ALA A 58 -15.78 11.54 -25.03
CA ALA A 58 -16.31 12.68 -25.77
C ALA A 58 -17.75 13.05 -25.35
N ALA A 59 -18.46 12.14 -24.68
CA ALA A 59 -19.85 12.28 -24.24
C ALA A 59 -19.98 12.58 -22.73
N GLN A 60 -18.91 12.96 -22.04
CA GLN A 60 -18.94 13.22 -20.60
C GLN A 60 -19.68 14.52 -20.23
N SER A 61 -20.36 14.52 -19.05
CA SER A 61 -21.03 15.70 -18.50
C SER A 61 -20.06 16.75 -17.97
N TYR A 62 -18.84 16.36 -17.61
CA TYR A 62 -17.83 17.29 -17.10
C TYR A 62 -17.45 18.35 -18.14
N PRO A 63 -17.26 19.63 -17.76
CA PRO A 63 -17.01 20.69 -18.72
C PRO A 63 -15.77 20.44 -19.60
N ARG A 64 -15.93 20.47 -20.91
CA ARG A 64 -14.88 20.15 -21.89
C ARG A 64 -13.61 20.97 -21.72
N HIS A 65 -13.73 22.25 -21.34
CA HIS A 65 -12.59 23.14 -21.13
C HIS A 65 -11.79 22.82 -19.84
N LEU A 66 -12.35 22.02 -18.91
CA LEU A 66 -11.68 21.51 -17.72
C LEU A 66 -11.16 20.09 -17.86
N MET A 67 -11.36 19.45 -19.01
CA MET A 67 -10.93 18.07 -19.25
C MET A 67 -9.94 18.00 -20.42
N GLU A 68 -8.78 17.42 -20.17
CA GLU A 68 -7.85 16.97 -21.23
C GLU A 68 -7.72 15.45 -21.19
N VAL A 69 -7.43 14.86 -22.33
CA VAL A 69 -7.18 13.43 -22.47
C VAL A 69 -5.78 13.21 -23.07
N VAL A 70 -4.95 12.44 -22.40
CA VAL A 70 -3.61 12.08 -22.84
C VAL A 70 -3.57 10.59 -23.12
N VAL A 71 -3.61 10.21 -24.38
CA VAL A 71 -3.41 8.83 -24.82
C VAL A 71 -1.93 8.59 -25.03
N VAL A 72 -1.40 7.53 -24.44
CA VAL A 72 0.01 7.14 -24.57
C VAL A 72 0.11 5.80 -25.27
N ASP A 73 0.59 5.79 -26.51
CA ASP A 73 0.87 4.58 -27.28
C ASP A 73 2.18 3.93 -26.77
N ASP A 74 2.07 2.75 -26.18
CA ASP A 74 3.20 1.99 -25.63
C ASP A 74 3.94 1.15 -26.70
N GLY A 75 4.06 1.69 -27.90
CA GLY A 75 4.80 1.08 -28.99
C GLY A 75 4.01 0.07 -29.81
N THR A 76 2.76 0.35 -30.09
CA THR A 76 1.90 -0.44 -30.96
C THR A 76 2.40 -0.43 -32.42
N ASP A 77 2.27 -1.55 -33.12
CA ASP A 77 2.57 -1.68 -34.54
C ASP A 77 1.37 -2.33 -35.28
N PRO A 78 0.71 -1.65 -36.24
CA PRO A 78 0.91 -0.25 -36.63
C PRO A 78 0.51 0.73 -35.49
N ARG A 79 1.11 1.91 -35.44
CA ARG A 79 0.87 2.93 -34.41
C ARG A 79 -0.61 3.26 -34.24
N LEU A 80 -1.00 3.51 -32.99
CA LEU A 80 -2.35 3.99 -32.68
C LEU A 80 -2.59 5.37 -33.30
N ARG A 81 -3.85 5.68 -33.54
CA ARG A 81 -4.32 6.94 -34.11
C ARG A 81 -5.52 7.45 -33.32
N LEU A 82 -5.74 8.76 -33.33
CA LEU A 82 -6.97 9.34 -32.81
C LEU A 82 -8.12 9.09 -33.79
N PRO A 83 -9.30 8.59 -33.34
CA PRO A 83 -10.48 8.44 -34.15
C PRO A 83 -11.17 9.79 -34.43
N GLU A 84 -12.27 9.76 -35.21
CA GLU A 84 -13.08 10.94 -35.48
C GLU A 84 -13.83 11.47 -34.26
N ILE A 85 -14.33 10.56 -33.41
CA ILE A 85 -15.06 10.91 -32.18
C ILE A 85 -14.07 10.86 -30.99
N VAL A 86 -13.66 12.04 -30.56
CA VAL A 86 -12.69 12.20 -29.45
C VAL A 86 -13.01 13.48 -28.66
N PRO A 87 -12.66 13.59 -27.37
CA PRO A 87 -12.75 14.85 -26.62
C PRO A 87 -11.93 15.96 -27.27
N GLU A 88 -12.38 17.22 -27.14
CA GLU A 88 -11.74 18.37 -27.81
C GLU A 88 -10.24 18.52 -27.47
N ASN A 89 -9.87 18.32 -26.22
CA ASN A 89 -8.49 18.47 -25.73
C ASN A 89 -7.78 17.12 -25.63
N THR A 90 -7.80 16.33 -26.72
CA THR A 90 -7.13 15.02 -26.76
C THR A 90 -5.80 15.12 -27.49
N ARG A 91 -4.77 14.51 -26.90
CA ARG A 91 -3.45 14.32 -27.53
C ARG A 91 -3.01 12.87 -27.46
N LEU A 92 -2.33 12.44 -28.51
CA LEU A 92 -1.69 11.14 -28.60
C LEU A 92 -0.18 11.34 -28.56
N ILE A 93 0.48 10.70 -27.60
CA ILE A 93 1.94 10.65 -27.47
C ILE A 93 2.42 9.21 -27.53
N THR A 94 3.72 8.99 -27.63
CA THR A 94 4.33 7.65 -27.60
C THR A 94 5.36 7.60 -26.48
N THR A 95 5.55 6.41 -25.88
CA THR A 95 6.66 6.16 -24.97
C THR A 95 8.01 6.33 -25.66
N GLU A 96 9.04 6.68 -24.88
CA GLU A 96 10.43 6.73 -25.37
C GLU A 96 10.86 5.33 -25.88
N PRO A 97 11.69 5.27 -26.95
CA PRO A 97 12.18 3.98 -27.45
C PRO A 97 12.88 3.17 -26.35
N GLY A 98 12.43 1.94 -26.14
CA GLY A 98 12.96 1.07 -25.09
C GLY A 98 12.25 1.15 -23.75
N SER A 99 11.42 2.16 -23.50
CA SER A 99 10.64 2.34 -22.27
C SER A 99 9.24 1.76 -22.48
N ARG A 100 9.10 0.43 -22.40
CA ARG A 100 7.80 -0.26 -22.57
C ARG A 100 7.20 -0.65 -21.23
N GLY A 101 5.88 -0.81 -21.22
CA GLY A 101 5.10 -1.29 -20.08
C GLY A 101 4.22 -0.22 -19.46
N ARG A 102 3.17 -0.67 -18.79
CA ARG A 102 2.09 0.18 -18.27
C ARG A 102 2.58 1.33 -17.37
N SER A 103 3.53 1.06 -16.48
CA SER A 103 4.14 2.10 -15.61
C SER A 103 4.83 3.19 -16.45
N ASN A 104 5.63 2.79 -17.45
CA ASN A 104 6.32 3.74 -18.33
C ASN A 104 5.33 4.58 -19.13
N ALA A 105 4.30 3.96 -19.71
CA ALA A 105 3.28 4.68 -20.48
C ALA A 105 2.50 5.66 -19.59
N ARG A 106 2.04 5.23 -18.41
CA ARG A 106 1.34 6.13 -17.46
C ARG A 106 2.23 7.26 -16.98
N ASN A 107 3.51 7.01 -16.70
CA ASN A 107 4.48 8.04 -16.31
C ASN A 107 4.74 9.05 -17.44
N ALA A 108 4.81 8.58 -18.70
CA ALA A 108 4.92 9.48 -19.85
C ALA A 108 3.69 10.39 -19.99
N GLY A 109 2.49 9.85 -19.78
CA GLY A 109 1.26 10.62 -19.72
C GLY A 109 1.24 11.62 -18.56
N LEU A 110 1.65 11.18 -17.36
CA LEU A 110 1.75 12.03 -16.18
C LEU A 110 2.72 13.21 -16.38
N ALA A 111 3.83 12.99 -17.07
CA ALA A 111 4.84 14.03 -17.31
C ALA A 111 4.31 15.21 -18.14
N VAL A 112 3.26 15.00 -18.93
CA VAL A 112 2.65 16.03 -19.77
C VAL A 112 1.25 16.45 -19.29
N ALA A 113 0.67 15.76 -18.30
CA ALA A 113 -0.63 16.08 -17.70
C ALA A 113 -0.57 17.45 -17.00
N GLY A 114 -1.52 18.33 -17.31
CA GLY A 114 -1.60 19.69 -16.77
C GLY A 114 -2.75 19.92 -15.79
N GLY A 115 -3.61 18.91 -15.56
CA GLY A 115 -4.78 19.01 -14.70
C GLY A 115 -4.46 19.06 -13.21
N ASP A 116 -5.38 19.65 -12.43
CA ASP A 116 -5.34 19.64 -10.96
C ASP A 116 -5.52 18.22 -10.41
N VAL A 117 -6.19 17.36 -11.17
CA VAL A 117 -6.44 15.96 -10.87
C VAL A 117 -5.98 15.10 -12.05
N VAL A 118 -5.31 13.99 -11.75
CA VAL A 118 -5.00 12.95 -12.73
C VAL A 118 -6.01 11.82 -12.57
N HIS A 119 -6.68 11.47 -13.65
CA HIS A 119 -7.59 10.33 -13.72
C HIS A 119 -6.98 9.24 -14.60
N TRP A 120 -6.62 8.13 -14.00
CA TRP A 120 -6.14 6.94 -14.71
C TRP A 120 -7.33 6.18 -15.30
N LEU A 121 -7.27 5.90 -16.58
CA LEU A 121 -8.28 5.09 -17.28
C LEU A 121 -7.59 4.10 -18.21
N ASP A 122 -8.06 2.85 -18.27
CA ASP A 122 -7.55 1.89 -19.24
C ASP A 122 -8.12 2.16 -20.65
N ALA A 123 -7.40 1.71 -21.67
CA ALA A 123 -7.75 1.97 -23.08
C ALA A 123 -8.95 1.15 -23.61
N ASP A 124 -9.57 0.35 -22.75
CA ASP A 124 -10.71 -0.51 -23.06
C ASP A 124 -11.87 -0.31 -22.08
N MET A 125 -12.13 0.97 -21.74
CA MET A 125 -13.19 1.37 -20.83
C MET A 125 -14.29 2.15 -21.55
N VAL A 126 -15.55 1.78 -21.32
CA VAL A 126 -16.70 2.59 -21.70
C VAL A 126 -17.29 3.19 -20.43
N THR A 127 -17.03 4.50 -20.26
CA THR A 127 -17.49 5.27 -19.10
C THR A 127 -18.95 5.66 -19.23
N PHE A 128 -19.65 5.79 -18.10
CA PHE A 128 -20.98 6.40 -18.06
C PHE A 128 -20.88 7.92 -18.26
N HIS A 129 -21.99 8.55 -18.60
CA HIS A 129 -22.05 9.99 -18.91
C HIS A 129 -21.47 10.90 -17.82
N ASP A 130 -21.65 10.53 -16.57
CA ASP A 130 -21.29 11.28 -15.36
C ASP A 130 -20.04 10.74 -14.64
N GLU A 131 -19.28 9.84 -15.24
CA GLU A 131 -18.15 9.16 -14.59
C GLU A 131 -17.07 10.13 -14.15
N VAL A 132 -16.59 11.00 -15.05
CA VAL A 132 -15.56 12.00 -14.71
C VAL A 132 -16.10 13.00 -13.68
N GLU A 133 -17.35 13.45 -13.81
CA GLU A 133 -18.00 14.32 -12.84
C GLU A 133 -18.08 13.67 -11.46
N ALA A 134 -18.44 12.38 -11.39
CA ALA A 134 -18.54 11.64 -10.15
C ALA A 134 -17.20 11.55 -9.40
N HIS A 135 -16.09 11.40 -10.11
CA HIS A 135 -14.75 11.52 -9.54
C HIS A 135 -14.46 12.94 -9.05
N MET A 136 -14.71 13.93 -9.87
CA MET A 136 -14.31 15.30 -9.62
C MET A 136 -15.08 15.96 -8.47
N ARG A 137 -16.33 15.57 -8.19
CA ARG A 137 -17.10 16.03 -7.03
C ARG A 137 -16.36 15.84 -5.71
N TRP A 138 -15.70 14.72 -5.54
CA TRP A 138 -14.91 14.40 -4.36
C TRP A 138 -13.67 15.28 -4.25
N HIS A 139 -12.92 15.45 -5.34
CA HIS A 139 -11.69 16.25 -5.35
C HIS A 139 -11.92 17.74 -5.05
N HIS A 140 -13.14 18.24 -5.22
CA HIS A 140 -13.49 19.60 -4.81
C HIS A 140 -13.67 19.76 -3.29
N LEU A 141 -13.78 18.64 -2.54
CA LEU A 141 -13.94 18.64 -1.09
C LEU A 141 -12.61 18.55 -0.34
N ALA A 142 -11.64 17.80 -0.85
CA ALA A 142 -10.33 17.68 -0.22
C ALA A 142 -9.22 17.37 -1.25
N ASP A 143 -8.04 17.94 -1.00
CA ASP A 143 -6.87 17.83 -1.90
C ASP A 143 -6.07 16.51 -1.71
N TYR A 144 -6.46 15.66 -0.77
CA TYR A 144 -5.74 14.43 -0.43
C TYR A 144 -6.58 13.15 -0.63
N LEU A 145 -7.55 13.23 -1.54
CA LEU A 145 -8.37 12.06 -1.88
C LEU A 145 -7.76 11.27 -3.04
N VAL A 146 -7.96 9.96 -2.96
CA VAL A 146 -7.86 9.00 -4.05
C VAL A 146 -9.25 8.44 -4.26
N VAL A 147 -9.82 8.67 -5.45
CA VAL A 147 -11.20 8.24 -5.74
C VAL A 147 -11.16 7.08 -6.72
N MET A 148 -11.85 6.00 -6.35
CA MET A 148 -11.98 4.78 -7.15
C MET A 148 -13.35 4.69 -7.78
N GLY A 149 -13.42 4.47 -9.09
CA GLY A 149 -14.65 4.23 -9.81
C GLY A 149 -15.17 2.80 -9.63
N TYR A 150 -16.42 2.58 -10.03
CA TYR A 150 -17.10 1.30 -10.00
C TYR A 150 -17.06 0.65 -11.38
N VAL A 151 -16.20 -0.37 -11.52
CA VAL A 151 -15.95 -1.07 -12.79
C VAL A 151 -16.66 -2.41 -12.84
N ARG A 152 -17.33 -2.70 -13.96
CA ARG A 152 -17.83 -4.04 -14.30
C ARG A 152 -17.23 -4.50 -15.61
N TYR A 153 -16.92 -5.76 -15.70
CA TYR A 153 -16.37 -6.42 -16.89
C TYR A 153 -17.52 -6.93 -17.75
N VAL A 154 -17.44 -6.66 -19.06
CA VAL A 154 -18.43 -7.06 -20.05
C VAL A 154 -17.76 -7.75 -21.23
N ASP A 155 -18.48 -8.66 -21.87
CA ASP A 155 -17.99 -9.25 -23.11
C ASP A 155 -17.91 -8.19 -24.22
N HIS A 156 -16.88 -8.28 -25.04
CA HIS A 156 -16.66 -7.40 -26.18
C HIS A 156 -16.53 -8.21 -27.46
N HIS A 157 -17.30 -7.80 -28.45
CA HIS A 157 -17.23 -8.35 -29.80
C HIS A 157 -16.76 -7.25 -30.76
N PRO A 158 -15.68 -7.46 -31.54
CA PRO A 158 -15.17 -6.48 -32.47
C PRO A 158 -16.27 -5.95 -33.43
N GLY A 159 -16.39 -4.60 -33.49
CA GLY A 159 -17.36 -3.92 -34.32
C GLY A 159 -18.75 -3.71 -33.74
N SER A 160 -19.01 -4.15 -32.51
CA SER A 160 -20.29 -3.90 -31.82
C SER A 160 -20.07 -3.75 -30.30
N PRO A 161 -20.46 -2.60 -29.66
CA PRO A 161 -21.03 -1.41 -30.33
C PRO A 161 -20.00 -0.65 -31.18
N THR A 162 -20.46 0.20 -32.09
CA THR A 162 -19.62 1.15 -32.82
C THR A 162 -19.32 2.41 -31.97
N PRO A 163 -18.25 3.19 -32.25
CA PRO A 163 -17.97 4.44 -31.56
C PRO A 163 -19.13 5.45 -31.56
N SER A 164 -19.87 5.53 -32.67
CA SER A 164 -21.04 6.42 -32.78
C SER A 164 -22.20 5.97 -31.89
N GLU A 165 -22.46 4.67 -31.80
CA GLU A 165 -23.46 4.11 -30.86
C GLU A 165 -23.07 4.34 -29.43
N VAL A 166 -21.79 4.15 -29.07
CA VAL A 166 -21.28 4.45 -27.73
C VAL A 166 -21.47 5.93 -27.38
N HIS A 167 -21.01 6.84 -28.25
CA HIS A 167 -21.17 8.28 -28.02
C HIS A 167 -22.64 8.66 -27.83
N THR A 168 -23.54 8.14 -28.67
CA THR A 168 -24.98 8.43 -28.60
C THR A 168 -25.59 7.90 -27.30
N ALA A 169 -25.31 6.66 -26.95
CA ALA A 169 -25.85 6.04 -25.74
C ALA A 169 -25.34 6.71 -24.47
N VAL A 170 -24.03 7.00 -24.38
CA VAL A 170 -23.42 7.70 -23.24
C VAL A 170 -24.00 9.11 -23.11
N SER A 171 -24.07 9.88 -24.20
CA SER A 171 -24.67 11.24 -24.19
C SER A 171 -26.13 11.26 -23.73
N ALA A 172 -26.86 10.17 -23.99
CA ALA A 172 -28.26 10.01 -23.56
C ALA A 172 -28.41 9.43 -22.15
N GLY A 173 -27.31 9.16 -21.43
CA GLY A 173 -27.33 8.50 -20.11
C GLY A 173 -27.85 7.06 -20.17
N ALA A 174 -27.63 6.36 -21.27
CA ALA A 174 -28.16 5.02 -21.54
C ALA A 174 -27.05 3.98 -21.79
N THR A 175 -25.88 4.18 -21.19
CA THR A 175 -24.68 3.33 -21.35
C THR A 175 -24.97 1.86 -21.02
N GLU A 176 -25.82 1.59 -20.04
CA GLU A 176 -26.23 0.23 -19.64
C GLU A 176 -26.89 -0.57 -20.76
N LYS A 177 -27.48 0.11 -21.77
CA LYS A 177 -28.15 -0.55 -22.92
C LYS A 177 -27.16 -1.09 -23.95
N LEU A 178 -25.88 -0.73 -23.85
CA LEU A 178 -24.85 -1.16 -24.81
C LEU A 178 -24.39 -2.60 -24.56
N PHE A 179 -24.59 -3.12 -23.33
CA PHE A 179 -24.03 -4.38 -22.88
C PHE A 179 -25.07 -5.22 -22.14
N ASP A 180 -24.84 -6.53 -22.04
CA ASP A 180 -25.66 -7.41 -21.20
C ASP A 180 -25.25 -7.23 -19.73
N GLU A 181 -26.01 -6.43 -18.99
CA GLU A 181 -25.77 -6.17 -17.57
C GLU A 181 -25.89 -7.43 -16.70
N ALA A 182 -26.71 -8.40 -17.09
CA ALA A 182 -26.88 -9.64 -16.35
C ALA A 182 -25.65 -10.55 -16.45
N ALA A 183 -24.91 -10.46 -17.57
CA ALA A 183 -23.67 -11.18 -17.81
C ALA A 183 -22.43 -10.42 -17.31
N SER A 184 -22.57 -9.14 -16.88
CA SER A 184 -21.43 -8.35 -16.45
C SER A 184 -20.93 -8.79 -15.07
N GLU A 185 -19.59 -8.82 -14.89
CA GLU A 185 -18.95 -9.21 -13.63
C GLU A 185 -18.34 -8.01 -12.91
N PRO A 186 -18.56 -7.82 -11.59
CA PRO A 186 -17.91 -6.75 -10.82
C PRO A 186 -16.47 -7.12 -10.49
N HIS A 187 -15.71 -6.14 -10.01
CA HIS A 187 -14.40 -6.37 -9.43
C HIS A 187 -14.56 -6.97 -8.02
N ALA A 188 -14.83 -8.28 -7.97
CA ALA A 188 -15.36 -8.98 -6.81
C ALA A 188 -14.60 -8.71 -5.50
N TRP A 189 -13.25 -8.70 -5.51
CA TRP A 189 -12.47 -8.49 -4.28
C TRP A 189 -12.55 -7.04 -3.76
N ILE A 190 -12.75 -6.03 -4.64
CA ILE A 190 -12.95 -4.63 -4.23
C ILE A 190 -14.30 -4.50 -3.54
N ILE A 191 -15.33 -5.11 -4.13
CA ILE A 191 -16.68 -5.12 -3.55
C ILE A 191 -16.69 -5.82 -2.18
N ASP A 192 -16.07 -7.01 -2.08
CA ASP A 192 -15.96 -7.73 -0.82
C ASP A 192 -15.22 -6.91 0.27
N LEU A 193 -14.15 -6.18 -0.10
CA LEU A 193 -13.48 -5.30 0.84
C LEU A 193 -14.38 -4.12 1.25
N ALA A 194 -15.03 -3.49 0.29
CA ALA A 194 -15.93 -2.36 0.55
C ALA A 194 -17.10 -2.75 1.44
N GLU A 195 -17.75 -3.88 1.18
CA GLU A 195 -18.87 -4.40 2.00
C GLU A 195 -18.44 -4.68 3.45
N ARG A 196 -17.25 -5.26 3.64
CA ARG A 196 -16.72 -5.54 4.98
C ARG A 196 -16.24 -4.32 5.74
N THR A 197 -16.02 -3.20 5.07
CA THR A 197 -15.42 -2.00 5.65
C THR A 197 -16.26 -0.73 5.46
N ASP A 198 -17.58 -0.90 5.35
CA ASP A 198 -18.52 0.21 5.18
C ASP A 198 -18.08 1.18 4.06
N GLY A 199 -17.95 0.69 2.85
CA GLY A 199 -17.46 1.48 1.71
C GLY A 199 -16.03 1.98 1.87
N LEU A 200 -15.13 1.24 2.52
CA LEU A 200 -13.75 1.58 2.89
C LEU A 200 -13.63 2.50 4.12
N ARG A 201 -14.70 3.02 4.69
CA ARG A 201 -14.64 3.98 5.81
C ARG A 201 -13.95 3.40 7.04
N THR A 202 -14.08 2.11 7.29
CA THR A 202 -13.42 1.41 8.41
C THR A 202 -12.21 0.57 7.98
N ALA A 203 -11.73 0.73 6.74
CA ALA A 203 -10.63 -0.05 6.18
C ALA A 203 -9.25 0.29 6.80
N GLY A 204 -9.10 1.46 7.44
CA GLY A 204 -7.84 1.91 8.02
C GLY A 204 -6.69 1.83 7.01
N ASP A 205 -5.54 1.33 7.46
CA ASP A 205 -4.33 1.19 6.66
C ASP A 205 -4.44 0.20 5.48
N SER A 206 -5.58 -0.51 5.34
CA SER A 206 -5.81 -1.41 4.20
C SER A 206 -6.55 -0.76 3.03
N ALA A 207 -7.03 0.48 3.19
CA ALA A 207 -7.82 1.17 2.17
C ALA A 207 -7.08 1.33 0.82
N TYR A 208 -5.76 1.53 0.84
CA TYR A 208 -4.93 1.66 -0.37
C TYR A 208 -5.01 0.44 -1.30
N ARG A 209 -5.39 -0.73 -0.79
CA ARG A 209 -5.41 -1.98 -1.55
C ARG A 209 -6.39 -1.95 -2.72
N VAL A 210 -7.42 -1.12 -2.67
CA VAL A 210 -8.38 -0.96 -3.76
C VAL A 210 -7.84 -0.12 -4.92
N HIS A 211 -6.68 0.53 -4.74
CA HIS A 211 -6.11 1.35 -5.80
C HIS A 211 -5.71 0.49 -7.00
N VAL A 212 -6.45 0.62 -8.07
CA VAL A 212 -6.18 0.07 -9.40
C VAL A 212 -6.33 1.19 -10.43
N THR A 213 -5.43 1.23 -11.38
CA THR A 213 -5.32 2.35 -12.34
C THR A 213 -6.25 2.25 -13.55
N ASN A 214 -7.28 1.40 -13.47
CA ASN A 214 -8.26 1.27 -14.55
C ASN A 214 -9.40 2.30 -14.49
N ALA A 215 -9.71 2.84 -13.30
CA ALA A 215 -10.66 3.93 -13.07
C ALA A 215 -10.37 4.57 -11.70
N ALA A 216 -9.26 5.27 -11.58
CA ALA A 216 -8.83 5.92 -10.34
C ALA A 216 -8.43 7.36 -10.60
N SER A 217 -8.78 8.28 -9.70
CA SER A 217 -8.32 9.66 -9.78
C SER A 217 -7.60 10.10 -8.51
N VAL A 218 -6.60 10.95 -8.68
CA VAL A 218 -5.71 11.41 -7.62
C VAL A 218 -5.43 12.89 -7.82
N ASN A 219 -5.42 13.70 -6.76
CA ASN A 219 -4.95 15.07 -6.82
C ASN A 219 -3.49 15.13 -7.31
N ALA A 220 -3.19 15.96 -8.31
CA ALA A 220 -1.88 16.00 -8.97
C ALA A 220 -0.74 16.37 -8.02
N ARG A 221 -0.99 17.21 -6.99
CA ARG A 221 0.02 17.53 -5.96
C ARG A 221 0.34 16.32 -5.11
N LEU A 222 -0.67 15.62 -4.60
CA LEU A 222 -0.50 14.40 -3.81
C LEU A 222 0.24 13.32 -4.60
N LEU A 223 -0.06 13.20 -5.89
CA LEU A 223 0.62 12.26 -6.78
C LEU A 223 2.10 12.63 -6.99
N ARG A 224 2.43 13.93 -7.10
CA ARG A 224 3.82 14.39 -7.17
C ARG A 224 4.60 14.09 -5.88
N GLU A 225 3.96 14.23 -4.71
CA GLU A 225 4.56 13.89 -3.40
C GLU A 225 4.81 12.39 -3.25
N ALA A 226 3.87 11.55 -3.69
CA ALA A 226 4.02 10.10 -3.70
C ALA A 226 5.03 9.60 -4.75
N GLY A 227 5.26 10.38 -5.81
CA GLY A 227 6.11 10.04 -6.95
C GLY A 227 5.41 9.21 -8.03
N PRO A 228 6.07 9.00 -9.18
CA PRO A 228 5.51 8.28 -10.33
C PRO A 228 5.35 6.77 -10.02
N LEU A 229 4.68 6.04 -10.92
CA LEU A 229 4.63 4.57 -10.84
C LEU A 229 6.04 3.97 -10.92
N ASP A 230 6.29 2.93 -10.14
CA ASP A 230 7.56 2.20 -10.17
C ASP A 230 7.68 1.39 -11.47
N THR A 231 8.64 1.77 -12.32
CA THR A 231 8.89 1.08 -13.59
C THR A 231 9.63 -0.25 -13.43
N GLY A 232 10.16 -0.54 -12.26
CA GLY A 232 10.74 -1.83 -11.90
C GLY A 232 9.69 -2.91 -11.61
N LEU A 233 8.45 -2.50 -11.33
CA LEU A 233 7.31 -3.40 -11.14
C LEU A 233 6.54 -3.57 -12.45
N VAL A 234 6.47 -4.79 -12.96
CA VAL A 234 5.69 -5.12 -14.16
C VAL A 234 4.22 -5.39 -13.81
N LEU A 235 3.96 -5.92 -12.61
CA LEU A 235 2.64 -6.16 -12.03
C LEU A 235 2.63 -5.69 -10.58
N GLY A 236 1.47 -5.20 -10.12
CA GLY A 236 1.28 -4.68 -8.76
C GLY A 236 1.77 -3.26 -8.55
N GLU A 237 2.16 -2.59 -9.63
CA GLU A 237 2.59 -1.19 -9.67
C GLU A 237 1.49 -0.22 -9.21
N ASP A 238 0.26 -0.56 -9.46
CA ASP A 238 -0.94 0.17 -9.06
C ASP A 238 -1.17 0.10 -7.52
N THR A 239 -1.10 -1.10 -6.97
CA THR A 239 -1.21 -1.31 -5.52
C THR A 239 -0.02 -0.69 -4.77
N GLU A 240 1.18 -0.72 -5.35
CA GLU A 240 2.38 -0.08 -4.81
C GLU A 240 2.23 1.44 -4.78
N LEU A 241 1.74 2.05 -5.87
CA LEU A 241 1.44 3.48 -5.89
C LEU A 241 0.36 3.82 -4.85
N GLY A 242 -0.71 3.03 -4.75
CA GLY A 242 -1.74 3.19 -3.72
C GLY A 242 -1.15 3.19 -2.32
N TYR A 243 -0.20 2.31 -2.05
CA TYR A 243 0.52 2.27 -0.77
C TYR A 243 1.32 3.56 -0.52
N ARG A 244 2.09 4.05 -1.51
CA ARG A 244 2.83 5.32 -1.36
C ARG A 244 1.90 6.52 -1.18
N LEU A 245 0.77 6.56 -1.87
CA LEU A 245 -0.27 7.57 -1.66
C LEU A 245 -0.80 7.56 -0.23
N ALA A 246 -1.02 6.37 0.37
CA ALA A 246 -1.38 6.26 1.78
C ALA A 246 -0.29 6.84 2.69
N GLN A 247 1.00 6.58 2.40
CA GLN A 247 2.12 7.15 3.16
C GLN A 247 2.27 8.67 2.94
N ALA A 248 1.75 9.21 1.85
CA ALA A 248 1.64 10.66 1.60
C ALA A 248 0.38 11.28 2.24
N GLY A 249 -0.40 10.52 3.00
CA GLY A 249 -1.57 11.00 3.75
C GLY A 249 -2.91 10.87 3.01
N ALA A 250 -2.99 10.13 1.91
CA ALA A 250 -4.23 9.94 1.15
C ALA A 250 -5.36 9.30 1.96
N ALA A 251 -6.60 9.73 1.69
CA ALA A 251 -7.81 9.01 2.03
C ALA A 251 -8.44 8.42 0.76
N PHE A 252 -8.90 7.17 0.83
CA PHE A 252 -9.40 6.41 -0.30
C PHE A 252 -10.92 6.35 -0.28
N VAL A 253 -11.53 6.81 -1.36
CA VAL A 253 -12.98 6.87 -1.55
C VAL A 253 -13.38 5.88 -2.64
N LEU A 254 -14.37 5.05 -2.38
CA LEU A 254 -15.06 4.30 -3.44
C LEU A 254 -16.31 5.08 -3.83
N ALA A 255 -16.38 5.50 -5.10
CA ALA A 255 -17.50 6.25 -5.68
C ALA A 255 -18.37 5.32 -6.55
N PRO A 256 -19.44 4.71 -6.01
CA PRO A 256 -20.28 3.77 -6.76
C PRO A 256 -20.99 4.40 -7.97
N GLU A 257 -21.15 5.71 -7.96
CA GLU A 257 -21.71 6.51 -9.05
C GLU A 257 -20.74 6.71 -10.23
N ALA A 258 -19.42 6.64 -10.00
CA ALA A 258 -18.40 6.72 -11.06
C ALA A 258 -18.31 5.37 -11.81
N ARG A 259 -19.25 5.13 -12.71
CA ARG A 259 -19.45 3.82 -13.33
C ARG A 259 -18.75 3.69 -14.67
N SER A 260 -18.16 2.49 -14.91
CA SER A 260 -17.53 2.15 -16.19
C SER A 260 -17.71 0.67 -16.53
N ARG A 261 -17.63 0.35 -17.82
CA ARG A 261 -17.60 -1.01 -18.36
C ARG A 261 -16.23 -1.28 -18.96
N HIS A 262 -15.54 -2.29 -18.45
CA HIS A 262 -14.27 -2.78 -19.01
C HIS A 262 -14.56 -3.83 -20.09
N LEU A 263 -14.03 -3.62 -21.28
CA LEU A 263 -14.28 -4.46 -22.45
C LEU A 263 -13.41 -5.73 -22.44
N GLY A 264 -14.00 -6.83 -22.00
CA GLY A 264 -13.34 -8.13 -21.83
C GLY A 264 -12.82 -8.36 -20.40
N THR A 265 -12.21 -9.51 -20.19
CA THR A 265 -11.74 -9.96 -18.87
C THR A 265 -10.39 -9.34 -18.48
N SER A 266 -10.21 -9.02 -17.20
CA SER A 266 -8.89 -8.58 -16.69
C SER A 266 -7.86 -9.70 -16.68
N MET A 267 -6.57 -9.34 -16.60
CA MET A 267 -5.49 -10.31 -16.41
C MET A 267 -5.69 -11.15 -15.13
N MET A 268 -6.17 -10.54 -14.05
CA MET A 268 -6.49 -11.26 -12.81
C MET A 268 -7.60 -12.30 -12.98
N MET A 269 -8.58 -12.05 -13.84
CA MET A 269 -9.66 -13.02 -14.13
C MET A 269 -9.14 -14.19 -14.96
N ARG A 270 -8.25 -13.93 -15.94
CA ARG A 270 -7.68 -14.97 -16.81
C ARG A 270 -6.56 -15.77 -16.12
N ASP A 271 -5.61 -15.08 -15.52
CA ASP A 271 -4.31 -15.63 -15.09
C ASP A 271 -4.05 -15.40 -13.59
N GLY A 272 -5.09 -15.31 -12.77
CA GLY A 272 -5.02 -14.83 -11.38
C GLY A 272 -4.06 -15.61 -10.47
N GLU A 273 -3.84 -16.91 -10.71
CA GLU A 273 -2.87 -17.69 -9.95
C GLU A 273 -1.43 -17.26 -10.28
N GLN A 274 -1.11 -17.12 -11.56
CA GLN A 274 0.21 -16.68 -12.04
C GLN A 274 0.50 -15.25 -11.60
N VAL A 275 -0.48 -14.35 -11.69
CA VAL A 275 -0.37 -12.96 -11.21
C VAL A 275 -0.09 -12.92 -9.72
N ARG A 276 -0.84 -13.67 -8.90
CA ARG A 276 -0.59 -13.75 -7.45
C ARG A 276 0.80 -14.30 -7.15
N ARG A 277 1.23 -15.35 -7.87
CA ARG A 277 2.57 -15.94 -7.70
C ARG A 277 3.67 -14.93 -8.04
N TYR A 278 3.50 -14.16 -9.10
CA TYR A 278 4.42 -13.09 -9.47
C TYR A 278 4.48 -12.01 -8.38
N ASN A 279 3.33 -11.48 -7.99
CA ASN A 279 3.24 -10.42 -7.00
C ASN A 279 3.83 -10.82 -5.64
N GLN A 280 3.68 -12.09 -5.21
CA GLN A 280 4.29 -12.60 -3.98
C GLN A 280 5.82 -12.52 -3.97
N ALA A 281 6.48 -12.51 -5.12
CA ALA A 281 7.92 -12.43 -5.23
C ALA A 281 8.45 -10.98 -5.22
N PHE A 282 7.72 -10.03 -5.80
CA PHE A 282 8.21 -8.67 -6.05
C PHE A 282 7.57 -7.61 -5.14
N VAL A 283 6.24 -7.63 -5.01
CA VAL A 283 5.50 -6.57 -4.32
C VAL A 283 5.84 -6.44 -2.82
N PRO A 284 6.09 -7.53 -2.05
CA PRO A 284 6.44 -7.40 -0.64
C PRO A 284 7.71 -6.60 -0.35
N ASP A 285 8.62 -6.49 -1.31
CA ASP A 285 9.84 -5.68 -1.14
C ASP A 285 9.53 -4.18 -1.01
N HIS A 286 8.44 -3.74 -1.65
CA HIS A 286 8.00 -2.36 -1.71
C HIS A 286 6.90 -2.03 -0.68
N ILE A 287 6.06 -3.02 -0.29
CA ILE A 287 4.89 -2.80 0.57
C ILE A 287 5.05 -3.52 1.93
N PRO A 288 5.55 -2.84 2.96
CA PRO A 288 5.73 -3.40 4.31
C PRO A 288 4.45 -3.92 4.95
N HIS A 289 3.28 -3.36 4.64
CA HIS A 289 1.99 -3.79 5.18
C HIS A 289 1.60 -5.22 4.76
N MET A 290 2.23 -5.80 3.73
CA MET A 290 2.01 -7.20 3.35
C MET A 290 2.78 -8.17 4.27
N ARG A 291 2.60 -8.03 5.60
CA ARG A 291 3.32 -8.80 6.64
C ARG A 291 3.24 -10.32 6.45
N TRP A 292 2.11 -10.83 5.95
CA TRP A 292 1.91 -12.26 5.68
C TRP A 292 2.81 -12.82 4.58
N LEU A 293 3.41 -11.97 3.75
CA LEU A 293 4.41 -12.34 2.73
C LEU A 293 5.85 -12.12 3.20
N ARG A 294 6.05 -11.30 4.26
CA ARG A 294 7.36 -11.01 4.85
C ARG A 294 7.67 -11.95 6.02
N THR A 295 7.65 -13.26 5.74
CA THR A 295 7.74 -14.30 6.78
C THR A 295 9.17 -14.70 7.16
N HIS A 296 10.18 -14.39 6.31
CA HIS A 296 11.56 -14.78 6.58
C HIS A 296 12.19 -13.84 7.65
N PRO A 297 12.64 -14.38 8.81
CA PRO A 297 13.02 -13.55 9.96
C PRO A 297 14.28 -12.71 9.74
N HIS A 298 15.17 -13.09 8.80
CA HIS A 298 16.45 -12.41 8.58
C HIS A 298 16.55 -11.71 7.23
N ARG A 299 15.50 -11.79 6.38
CA ARG A 299 15.52 -11.12 5.08
C ARG A 299 15.42 -9.62 5.28
N GLN A 300 16.28 -8.87 4.63
CA GLN A 300 16.16 -7.43 4.50
C GLN A 300 15.27 -7.09 3.31
N TRP A 301 14.47 -6.05 3.46
CA TRP A 301 13.50 -5.58 2.46
C TRP A 301 13.93 -4.21 1.96
N LEU A 302 13.61 -3.90 0.71
CA LEU A 302 13.89 -2.59 0.11
C LEU A 302 13.28 -1.46 0.95
N VAL A 303 12.02 -1.61 1.33
CA VAL A 303 11.31 -0.70 2.23
C VAL A 303 11.17 -1.38 3.60
N PRO A 304 11.81 -0.89 4.66
CA PRO A 304 11.67 -1.45 6.01
C PRO A 304 10.28 -1.15 6.60
N TYR A 305 9.87 -1.97 7.56
CA TYR A 305 8.61 -1.71 8.28
C TYR A 305 8.75 -0.55 9.28
N VAL A 306 9.93 -0.40 9.88
CA VAL A 306 10.22 0.72 10.78
C VAL A 306 11.55 1.36 10.42
N GLU A 307 11.52 2.67 10.22
CA GLU A 307 12.71 3.50 10.14
C GLU A 307 13.04 4.00 11.53
N VAL A 308 14.15 3.57 12.12
CA VAL A 308 14.57 3.98 13.46
C VAL A 308 15.60 5.09 13.34
N VAL A 309 15.34 6.23 13.96
CA VAL A 309 16.24 7.38 14.00
C VAL A 309 16.94 7.43 15.36
N VAL A 310 18.25 7.50 15.32
CA VAL A 310 19.12 7.64 16.52
C VAL A 310 20.08 8.80 16.28
N GLU A 311 20.06 9.80 17.15
CA GLU A 311 20.94 10.96 17.05
C GLU A 311 22.30 10.64 17.71
N ALA A 312 23.31 10.34 16.92
CA ALA A 312 24.64 9.95 17.36
C ALA A 312 25.64 11.15 17.45
N GLY A 313 25.22 12.34 17.02
CA GLY A 313 26.07 13.53 17.06
C GLY A 313 26.38 13.96 18.48
N GLY A 314 27.67 13.92 18.87
CA GLY A 314 28.15 14.33 20.22
C GLY A 314 27.96 13.26 21.32
N ALA A 315 27.51 12.05 20.96
CA ALA A 315 27.35 10.94 21.89
C ALA A 315 28.61 10.09 21.99
N SER A 316 28.73 9.34 23.12
CA SER A 316 29.80 8.34 23.30
C SER A 316 29.61 7.15 22.36
N TYR A 317 30.69 6.49 21.98
CA TYR A 317 30.66 5.22 21.28
C TYR A 317 29.85 4.16 22.04
N GLU A 318 30.04 4.09 23.38
CA GLU A 318 29.43 3.09 24.25
C GLU A 318 27.90 3.22 24.29
N ASP A 319 27.36 4.44 24.43
CA ASP A 319 25.91 4.69 24.45
C ASP A 319 25.29 4.44 23.10
N THR A 320 25.95 4.90 22.03
CA THR A 320 25.49 4.65 20.64
C THR A 320 25.46 3.15 20.37
N ARG A 321 26.52 2.43 20.74
CA ARG A 321 26.61 0.98 20.58
C ARG A 321 25.53 0.25 21.38
N ALA A 322 25.31 0.59 22.63
CA ALA A 322 24.31 -0.07 23.46
C ALA A 322 22.92 0.05 22.86
N THR A 323 22.52 1.26 22.44
CA THR A 323 21.22 1.51 21.79
C THR A 323 21.09 0.76 20.46
N VAL A 324 22.09 0.86 19.57
CA VAL A 324 22.05 0.24 18.24
C VAL A 324 22.09 -1.29 18.34
N ASP A 325 22.93 -1.87 19.19
CA ASP A 325 22.99 -3.33 19.40
C ASP A 325 21.65 -3.85 19.95
N GLY A 326 20.98 -3.10 20.86
CA GLY A 326 19.64 -3.42 21.37
C GLY A 326 18.58 -3.40 20.25
N LEU A 327 18.60 -2.40 19.38
CA LEU A 327 17.73 -2.31 18.22
C LEU A 327 17.97 -3.47 17.24
N LEU A 328 19.22 -3.78 16.95
CA LEU A 328 19.61 -4.89 16.05
C LEU A 328 19.24 -6.27 16.63
N ALA A 329 19.16 -6.40 17.96
CA ALA A 329 18.72 -7.62 18.65
C ALA A 329 17.20 -7.78 18.71
N SER A 330 16.43 -6.83 18.18
CA SER A 330 14.97 -6.90 18.18
C SER A 330 14.45 -8.11 17.43
N SER A 331 13.39 -8.73 17.95
CA SER A 331 12.62 -9.77 17.24
C SER A 331 11.89 -9.24 16.01
N LEU A 332 11.67 -7.93 15.91
CA LEU A 332 11.25 -7.24 14.70
C LEU A 332 12.49 -6.88 13.88
N ASN A 333 12.92 -7.77 12.98
CA ASN A 333 14.13 -7.56 12.17
C ASN A 333 13.92 -6.66 10.94
N ASP A 334 12.67 -6.35 10.59
CA ASP A 334 12.28 -5.52 9.44
C ASP A 334 12.39 -4.04 9.81
N ILE A 335 13.61 -3.63 10.13
CA ILE A 335 13.96 -2.26 10.57
C ILE A 335 15.17 -1.75 9.79
N ARG A 336 15.26 -0.43 9.67
CA ARG A 336 16.47 0.29 9.25
C ARG A 336 16.81 1.31 10.31
N ILE A 337 18.07 1.37 10.72
CA ILE A 337 18.57 2.31 11.72
C ILE A 337 19.29 3.44 11.01
N THR A 338 18.81 4.65 11.18
CA THR A 338 19.39 5.87 10.65
C THR A 338 20.12 6.59 11.77
N LEU A 339 21.45 6.52 11.72
CA LEU A 339 22.33 7.26 12.63
C LEU A 339 22.51 8.68 12.09
N VAL A 340 22.04 9.66 12.87
CA VAL A 340 22.14 11.07 12.52
C VAL A 340 23.38 11.67 13.21
N GLY A 341 24.24 12.32 12.44
CA GLY A 341 25.45 12.95 12.97
C GLY A 341 26.24 13.62 11.83
N PRO A 342 27.32 14.35 12.15
CA PRO A 342 28.11 15.08 11.15
C PRO A 342 29.05 14.14 10.36
N TRP A 343 28.51 13.11 9.71
CA TRP A 343 29.26 12.02 9.07
C TRP A 343 30.11 12.49 7.91
N ASP A 344 29.68 13.50 7.17
CA ASP A 344 30.43 14.09 6.04
C ASP A 344 31.71 14.79 6.54
N SER A 345 31.73 15.24 7.80
CA SER A 345 32.89 15.89 8.41
C SER A 345 33.88 14.91 9.05
N VAL A 346 33.49 13.63 9.22
CA VAL A 346 34.32 12.62 9.89
C VAL A 346 35.46 12.16 8.98
N GLN A 347 36.67 12.64 9.24
CA GLN A 347 37.87 12.27 8.51
C GLN A 347 38.76 11.36 9.36
N GLU A 348 39.37 10.36 8.73
CA GLU A 348 40.36 9.50 9.37
C GLU A 348 41.73 10.16 9.37
N ASP A 349 42.26 10.58 10.52
CA ASP A 349 43.65 10.88 10.67
C ASP A 349 44.47 9.59 10.78
N ARG A 350 45.13 9.20 9.70
CA ARG A 350 45.92 7.96 9.67
C ARG A 350 47.19 8.01 10.51
N ARG A 351 47.60 9.18 10.97
CA ARG A 351 48.82 9.34 11.78
C ARG A 351 48.50 9.31 13.26
N ASN A 352 47.46 10.00 13.68
CA ASN A 352 47.02 10.10 15.06
C ASN A 352 45.50 9.75 15.22
N PRO A 353 45.07 8.53 14.91
CA PRO A 353 43.64 8.21 14.88
C PRO A 353 42.97 8.30 16.24
N LEU A 354 43.74 8.11 17.34
CA LEU A 354 43.20 8.15 18.70
C LEU A 354 43.02 9.57 19.26
N ASP A 355 43.66 10.56 18.65
CA ASP A 355 43.53 11.97 19.04
C ASP A 355 42.45 12.71 18.26
N SER A 356 41.69 12.00 17.42
CA SER A 356 40.61 12.59 16.61
C SER A 356 39.47 13.07 17.52
N PRO A 357 39.00 14.31 17.39
CA PRO A 357 37.81 14.79 18.10
C PRO A 357 36.52 14.06 17.65
N ALA A 358 36.57 13.33 16.53
CA ALA A 358 35.49 12.51 16.01
C ALA A 358 35.72 11.01 16.27
N LEU A 359 36.55 10.65 17.29
CA LEU A 359 36.92 9.26 17.51
C LEU A 359 35.69 8.37 17.74
N ASP A 360 34.71 8.81 18.56
CA ASP A 360 33.50 8.05 18.84
C ASP A 360 32.71 7.74 17.55
N LEU A 361 32.55 8.73 16.69
CA LEU A 361 31.88 8.55 15.39
C LEU A 361 32.67 7.63 14.46
N LEU A 362 34.00 7.69 14.48
CA LEU A 362 34.86 6.75 13.71
C LEU A 362 34.68 5.31 14.20
N LEU A 363 34.63 5.11 15.52
CA LEU A 363 34.41 3.79 16.12
C LEU A 363 33.03 3.23 15.78
N VAL A 364 31.99 4.06 15.86
CA VAL A 364 30.61 3.70 15.47
C VAL A 364 30.56 3.32 13.98
N ARG A 365 31.12 4.15 13.10
CA ARG A 365 31.17 3.87 11.65
C ARG A 365 31.95 2.59 11.35
N GLY A 366 33.05 2.36 12.05
CA GLY A 366 33.87 1.16 11.93
C GLY A 366 33.12 -0.11 12.35
N LEU A 367 32.38 -0.03 13.47
CA LEU A 367 31.64 -1.16 14.02
C LEU A 367 30.49 -1.62 13.09
N TYR A 368 29.68 -0.67 12.58
CA TYR A 368 28.48 -0.96 11.79
C TYR A 368 28.70 -0.87 10.29
N ARG A 369 29.93 -0.73 9.82
CA ARG A 369 30.29 -0.57 8.40
C ARG A 369 29.69 -1.65 7.49
N SER A 370 29.55 -2.88 7.99
CA SER A 370 29.04 -4.03 7.23
C SER A 370 27.63 -4.48 7.66
N GLU A 371 26.95 -3.71 8.52
CA GLU A 371 25.56 -3.99 8.90
C GLU A 371 24.60 -3.29 7.93
N PRO A 372 23.90 -4.02 7.04
CA PRO A 372 23.08 -3.42 6.00
C PRO A 372 21.84 -2.68 6.51
N ARG A 373 21.46 -2.91 7.77
CA ARG A 373 20.35 -2.21 8.41
C ARG A 373 20.74 -0.86 8.99
N VAL A 374 22.04 -0.51 9.02
CA VAL A 374 22.52 0.77 9.54
C VAL A 374 22.93 1.68 8.39
N ARG A 375 22.38 2.89 8.36
CA ARG A 375 22.78 3.96 7.45
C ARG A 375 23.17 5.22 8.21
N TYR A 376 23.96 6.06 7.59
CA TYR A 376 24.50 7.29 8.15
C TYR A 376 23.94 8.49 7.39
N VAL A 377 23.45 9.49 8.09
CA VAL A 377 22.92 10.74 7.49
C VAL A 377 23.31 11.93 8.37
N ASP A 378 23.53 13.09 7.73
CA ASP A 378 23.85 14.30 8.50
C ASP A 378 22.63 14.99 9.09
N ARG A 379 21.44 14.68 8.59
CA ARG A 379 20.16 15.26 9.06
C ARG A 379 19.05 14.22 9.06
N VAL A 380 18.13 14.38 10.00
CA VAL A 380 16.90 13.58 10.01
C VAL A 380 16.13 13.81 8.70
N PRO A 381 15.76 12.75 7.96
CA PRO A 381 14.92 12.90 6.78
C PRO A 381 13.55 13.51 7.14
N GLY A 382 13.02 14.39 6.31
CA GLY A 382 11.74 15.07 6.56
C GLY A 382 10.54 14.11 6.67
N THR A 383 10.61 12.95 6.03
CA THR A 383 9.62 11.88 6.11
C THR A 383 10.29 10.51 6.21
N ALA A 384 9.59 9.53 6.75
CA ALA A 384 9.99 8.12 6.70
C ALA A 384 9.43 7.40 5.47
N ALA A 385 8.56 8.04 4.67
CA ALA A 385 7.99 7.42 3.48
C ALA A 385 9.10 6.82 2.58
N PRO A 386 8.87 5.64 2.04
CA PRO A 386 7.67 4.81 2.09
C PRO A 386 7.55 3.86 3.30
N SER A 387 8.45 3.91 4.31
CA SER A 387 8.30 3.12 5.55
C SER A 387 7.07 3.57 6.33
N PRO A 388 6.20 2.67 6.80
CA PRO A 388 4.95 3.07 7.45
C PRO A 388 5.15 3.65 8.85
N TYR A 389 6.27 3.32 9.50
CA TYR A 389 6.56 3.82 10.84
C TYR A 389 7.97 4.42 10.93
N ARG A 390 8.09 5.48 11.75
CA ARG A 390 9.35 6.06 12.18
C ARG A 390 9.44 6.05 13.70
N LEU A 391 10.51 5.49 14.23
CA LEU A 391 10.80 5.50 15.65
C LEU A 391 11.98 6.42 15.95
N PHE A 392 11.78 7.47 16.71
CA PHE A 392 12.87 8.21 17.36
C PHE A 392 13.23 7.50 18.65
N CYS A 393 14.45 6.98 18.73
CA CYS A 393 14.96 6.26 19.90
C CYS A 393 16.09 7.08 20.52
N PRO A 394 15.91 7.61 21.76
CA PRO A 394 16.97 8.34 22.45
C PRO A 394 18.17 7.45 22.74
N LEU A 395 19.36 8.04 22.64
CA LEU A 395 20.58 7.37 23.07
C LEU A 395 20.59 7.10 24.56
N GLY A 396 21.36 6.08 24.95
CA GLY A 396 21.43 5.64 26.33
C GLY A 396 20.23 4.80 26.78
N TRP A 397 19.27 4.55 25.90
CA TRP A 397 18.14 3.64 26.13
C TRP A 397 18.20 2.44 25.21
N VAL A 398 18.07 1.25 25.79
CA VAL A 398 18.20 -0.04 25.10
C VAL A 398 16.84 -0.73 25.07
N PRO A 399 16.21 -0.88 23.91
CA PRO A 399 14.99 -1.68 23.81
C PRO A 399 15.30 -3.16 23.99
N GLY A 400 14.44 -3.84 24.76
CA GLY A 400 14.48 -5.30 24.85
C GLY A 400 14.06 -5.97 23.53
N PRO A 401 14.31 -7.29 23.37
CA PRO A 401 14.07 -7.98 22.11
C PRO A 401 12.64 -7.86 21.57
N GLU A 402 11.63 -7.78 22.43
CA GLU A 402 10.21 -7.70 22.05
C GLU A 402 9.65 -6.26 22.05
N SER A 403 10.42 -5.26 22.48
CA SER A 403 9.94 -3.89 22.70
C SER A 403 9.39 -3.27 21.42
N LEU A 404 10.14 -3.31 20.32
CA LEU A 404 9.71 -2.74 19.02
C LEU A 404 8.50 -3.47 18.47
N ARG A 405 8.49 -4.80 18.54
CA ARG A 405 7.36 -5.61 18.06
C ARG A 405 6.06 -5.27 18.79
N ARG A 406 6.15 -5.16 20.13
CA ARG A 406 5.00 -4.82 20.98
C ARG A 406 4.51 -3.40 20.72
N LEU A 407 5.43 -2.44 20.61
CA LEU A 407 5.13 -1.04 20.34
C LEU A 407 4.41 -0.86 18.98
N VAL A 408 5.01 -1.39 17.92
CA VAL A 408 4.43 -1.28 16.55
C VAL A 408 3.11 -2.03 16.43
N ARG A 409 3.01 -3.21 17.06
CA ARG A 409 1.75 -3.95 17.08
C ARG A 409 0.65 -3.15 17.79
N HIS A 410 0.93 -2.53 18.93
CA HIS A 410 -0.03 -1.68 19.63
C HIS A 410 -0.51 -0.53 18.74
N ALA A 411 0.41 0.19 18.09
CA ALA A 411 0.06 1.30 17.18
C ALA A 411 -0.84 0.82 16.03
N ALA A 412 -0.49 -0.31 15.39
CA ALA A 412 -1.24 -0.87 14.27
C ALA A 412 -2.63 -1.39 14.66
N GLU A 413 -2.74 -2.11 15.79
CA GLU A 413 -4.02 -2.68 16.27
C GLU A 413 -5.04 -1.61 16.68
N HIS A 414 -4.57 -0.46 17.19
CA HIS A 414 -5.44 0.63 17.65
C HIS A 414 -5.51 1.81 16.65
N GLY A 415 -4.72 1.77 15.57
CA GLY A 415 -4.69 2.82 14.56
C GLY A 415 -4.09 4.15 15.04
N HIS A 416 -3.21 4.13 16.05
CA HIS A 416 -2.60 5.36 16.55
C HIS A 416 -1.61 5.97 15.55
N GLY A 417 -1.73 7.28 15.32
CA GLY A 417 -0.80 8.06 14.50
C GLY A 417 0.51 8.36 15.23
N LEU A 418 0.46 8.45 16.56
CA LEU A 418 1.61 8.69 17.43
C LEU A 418 1.51 7.84 18.68
N VAL A 419 2.59 7.11 19.00
CA VAL A 419 2.76 6.49 20.32
C VAL A 419 4.02 7.05 20.97
N SER A 420 3.86 7.77 22.08
CA SER A 420 4.94 8.28 22.91
C SER A 420 5.24 7.29 24.03
N VAL A 421 6.51 6.96 24.23
CA VAL A 421 6.96 6.02 25.26
C VAL A 421 7.73 6.80 26.31
N ALA A 422 7.18 6.93 27.52
CA ALA A 422 7.87 7.55 28.66
C ALA A 422 9.00 6.64 29.14
N LEU A 423 10.24 7.10 29.02
CA LEU A 423 11.43 6.35 29.41
C LEU A 423 11.97 6.78 30.79
N ASP A 424 12.00 8.07 31.04
CA ASP A 424 12.38 8.67 32.30
C ASP A 424 11.50 9.90 32.58
N GLU A 425 11.19 10.14 33.86
CA GLU A 425 10.33 11.22 34.35
C GLU A 425 10.98 12.05 35.44
N ALA A 426 12.30 11.86 35.72
CA ALA A 426 12.92 12.45 36.92
C ALA A 426 13.05 13.98 36.86
N ASP A 427 13.55 14.55 35.76
CA ASP A 427 13.73 16.00 35.58
C ASP A 427 13.04 16.52 34.31
N GLU A 428 13.22 15.83 33.20
CA GLU A 428 12.52 16.03 31.93
C GLU A 428 12.04 14.67 31.41
N VAL A 429 10.84 14.65 30.79
CA VAL A 429 10.30 13.40 30.23
C VAL A 429 11.11 13.00 29.03
N VAL A 430 12.00 12.02 29.19
CA VAL A 430 12.69 11.40 28.06
C VAL A 430 11.72 10.45 27.35
N THR A 431 11.55 10.62 26.07
CA THR A 431 10.60 9.82 25.28
C THR A 431 11.24 9.15 24.08
N ALA A 432 10.87 7.88 23.83
CA ALA A 432 10.92 7.33 22.49
C ALA A 432 9.57 7.62 21.81
N ARG A 433 9.59 7.83 20.49
CA ARG A 433 8.45 8.34 19.76
C ARG A 433 8.24 7.53 18.49
N LEU A 434 7.13 6.78 18.40
CA LEU A 434 6.73 6.05 17.20
C LEU A 434 5.68 6.84 16.44
N GLU A 435 6.01 7.26 15.23
CA GLU A 435 5.17 8.01 14.31
C GLU A 435 4.68 7.10 13.18
N HIS A 436 3.37 7.15 12.87
CA HIS A 436 2.81 6.56 11.67
C HIS A 436 2.97 7.55 10.50
N THR A 437 3.71 7.17 9.47
CA THR A 437 4.12 8.07 8.37
C THR A 437 2.93 8.73 7.67
N GLY A 438 1.91 7.94 7.29
CA GLY A 438 0.70 8.46 6.64
C GLY A 438 -0.13 9.39 7.53
N ALA A 439 -0.15 9.14 8.86
CA ALA A 439 -0.84 10.02 9.80
C ALA A 439 -0.17 11.40 9.90
N PHE A 440 1.16 11.42 10.00
CA PHE A 440 1.93 12.67 10.02
C PHE A 440 1.82 13.43 8.70
N ALA A 441 1.86 12.73 7.58
CA ALA A 441 1.66 13.33 6.27
C ALA A 441 0.26 13.97 6.17
N ARG A 442 -0.80 13.26 6.57
CA ARG A 442 -2.17 13.82 6.57
C ARG A 442 -2.33 14.98 7.54
N ALA A 443 -1.84 14.86 8.77
CA ALA A 443 -1.87 15.94 9.75
C ALA A 443 -1.22 17.21 9.20
N ALA A 444 -0.09 17.09 8.49
CA ALA A 444 0.56 18.23 7.86
C ALA A 444 -0.29 18.90 6.76
N LEU A 445 -1.17 18.14 6.08
CA LEU A 445 -2.08 18.67 5.05
C LEU A 445 -3.29 19.42 5.63
N VAL A 446 -3.74 19.04 6.83
CA VAL A 446 -5.01 19.51 7.41
C VAL A 446 -4.85 20.43 8.61
N ARG A 447 -3.64 20.54 9.19
CA ARG A 447 -3.40 21.37 10.37
C ARG A 447 -3.61 22.86 10.08
N GLY A 448 -4.10 23.58 11.10
CA GLY A 448 -4.13 25.04 11.11
C GLY A 448 -2.71 25.64 11.18
N GLU A 449 -2.58 26.93 10.84
CA GLU A 449 -1.28 27.62 10.76
C GLU A 449 -0.50 27.57 12.08
N ASP A 450 -1.17 27.81 13.21
CA ASP A 450 -0.57 27.82 14.56
C ASP A 450 -0.77 26.52 15.34
N GLU A 451 -1.33 25.48 14.73
CA GLU A 451 -1.66 24.22 15.38
C GLU A 451 -0.43 23.31 15.47
N PRO A 452 -0.12 22.77 16.66
CA PRO A 452 0.92 21.75 16.80
C PRO A 452 0.62 20.51 15.95
N LEU A 453 1.62 19.99 15.26
CA LEU A 453 1.45 18.83 14.38
C LEU A 453 0.86 17.62 15.13
N ASP A 454 1.30 17.37 16.37
CA ASP A 454 0.83 16.27 17.21
C ASP A 454 -0.67 16.38 17.55
N ALA A 455 -1.19 17.61 17.73
CA ALA A 455 -2.61 17.82 17.94
C ALA A 455 -3.41 17.45 16.67
N ALA A 456 -2.92 17.85 15.49
CA ALA A 456 -3.53 17.45 14.24
C ALA A 456 -3.45 15.93 14.00
N VAL A 457 -2.36 15.27 14.43
CA VAL A 457 -2.25 13.79 14.39
C VAL A 457 -3.29 13.14 15.30
N ASP A 458 -3.51 13.69 16.50
CA ASP A 458 -4.53 13.18 17.43
C ASP A 458 -5.93 13.23 16.82
N ASP A 459 -6.28 14.32 16.14
CA ASP A 459 -7.56 14.47 15.47
C ASP A 459 -7.77 13.47 14.33
N VAL A 460 -6.73 13.23 13.51
CA VAL A 460 -6.89 12.40 12.30
C VAL A 460 -6.61 10.91 12.52
N TYR A 461 -5.84 10.53 13.56
CA TYR A 461 -5.52 9.13 13.86
C TYR A 461 -5.58 8.78 15.34
N GLY A 462 -5.32 9.74 16.24
CA GLY A 462 -5.20 9.51 17.67
C GLY A 462 -3.74 9.35 18.11
N THR A 463 -3.52 9.70 19.39
CA THR A 463 -2.23 9.59 20.07
C THR A 463 -2.34 8.71 21.32
N HIS A 464 -1.23 8.11 21.75
CA HIS A 464 -1.20 7.25 22.94
C HIS A 464 0.13 7.34 23.68
N TRP A 465 0.09 7.18 25.01
CA TRP A 465 1.27 7.10 25.85
C TRP A 465 1.45 5.69 26.41
N MET A 466 2.71 5.21 26.43
CA MET A 466 3.07 3.92 27.00
C MET A 466 4.24 4.08 27.97
N ASP A 467 4.29 3.22 28.99
CA ASP A 467 5.42 3.12 29.91
C ASP A 467 6.57 2.32 29.29
N GLY A 468 7.77 2.90 29.29
CA GLY A 468 8.94 2.33 28.64
C GLY A 468 9.45 1.07 29.33
N ARG A 469 9.43 1.01 30.65
CA ARG A 469 9.88 -0.18 31.42
C ARG A 469 8.92 -1.35 31.15
N THR A 470 7.62 -1.11 31.09
CA THR A 470 6.62 -2.13 30.74
C THR A 470 6.83 -2.66 29.31
N LEU A 471 7.27 -1.79 28.40
CA LEU A 471 7.66 -2.21 27.04
C LEU A 471 9.00 -2.93 26.99
N GLY A 472 9.84 -2.79 28.03
CA GLY A 472 11.16 -3.42 28.11
C GLY A 472 12.31 -2.52 27.66
N PHE A 473 12.13 -1.19 27.64
CA PHE A 473 13.25 -0.26 27.50
C PHE A 473 13.99 -0.12 28.83
N LEU A 474 15.31 -0.17 28.79
CA LEU A 474 16.18 -0.02 29.95
C LEU A 474 17.26 1.03 29.68
N PRO A 475 17.69 1.80 30.68
CA PRO A 475 18.91 2.60 30.57
C PRO A 475 20.11 1.72 30.18
N ALA A 476 21.03 2.23 29.37
CA ALA A 476 22.22 1.49 28.94
C ALA A 476 23.07 0.96 30.14
N ALA A 477 23.08 1.69 31.23
CA ALA A 477 23.76 1.27 32.46
C ALA A 477 23.12 0.04 33.12
N GLU A 478 21.82 -0.20 32.93
CA GLU A 478 21.07 -1.35 33.46
C GLU A 478 21.00 -2.50 32.42
N ALA A 479 21.16 -2.19 31.14
CA ALA A 479 21.10 -3.16 30.09
C ALA A 479 22.35 -4.05 30.10
N GLN A 480 22.16 -5.34 30.34
CA GLN A 480 23.27 -6.29 30.21
C GLN A 480 23.61 -6.41 28.70
N PRO A 481 24.92 -6.31 28.35
CA PRO A 481 25.31 -6.61 26.97
C PRO A 481 24.82 -8.01 26.59
N PRO A 482 24.39 -8.22 25.36
CA PRO A 482 23.93 -9.53 24.92
C PRO A 482 25.04 -10.55 25.26
N LYS A 483 24.74 -11.50 26.13
CA LYS A 483 25.71 -12.54 26.52
C LYS A 483 26.17 -13.20 25.23
N ARG A 484 27.45 -13.01 24.89
CA ARG A 484 28.07 -13.80 23.81
C ARG A 484 27.72 -15.26 24.10
N GLY A 485 26.94 -15.85 23.19
CA GLY A 485 26.46 -17.19 23.37
C GLY A 485 27.60 -18.15 23.67
N LYS A 486 27.77 -18.47 24.93
CA LYS A 486 28.18 -19.82 25.24
C LYS A 486 26.95 -20.65 24.93
N THR A 487 27.05 -21.38 23.79
CA THR A 487 26.31 -22.59 23.51
C THR A 487 25.17 -22.84 24.50
N GLU A 488 23.95 -22.67 24.00
CA GLU A 488 22.73 -23.30 24.49
C GLU A 488 22.59 -23.36 26.01
N ASP A 489 21.70 -22.53 26.56
CA ASP A 489 21.22 -22.76 27.92
C ASP A 489 20.72 -24.21 27.97
N PRO A 490 21.38 -25.10 28.74
CA PRO A 490 21.03 -26.52 28.80
C PRO A 490 19.60 -26.74 29.32
N ALA A 491 19.01 -25.73 29.99
CA ALA A 491 17.62 -25.76 30.45
C ALA A 491 16.67 -25.43 29.32
N LEU A 492 16.97 -24.43 28.49
CA LEU A 492 16.17 -24.07 27.32
C LEU A 492 16.23 -25.14 26.25
N THR A 493 17.40 -25.73 26.02
CA THR A 493 17.56 -26.87 25.09
C THR A 493 16.73 -28.07 25.53
N ARG A 494 16.78 -28.42 26.83
CA ARG A 494 15.93 -29.49 27.39
C ARG A 494 14.44 -29.18 27.31
N GLU A 495 14.04 -27.94 27.51
CA GLU A 495 12.65 -27.52 27.38
C GLU A 495 12.17 -27.58 25.92
N ILE A 496 12.99 -27.12 24.98
CA ILE A 496 12.70 -27.25 23.52
C ILE A 496 12.58 -28.71 23.12
N GLU A 497 13.47 -29.58 23.60
CA GLU A 497 13.40 -31.03 23.34
C GLU A 497 12.14 -31.65 23.97
N ARG A 498 11.78 -31.24 25.19
CA ARG A 498 10.54 -31.67 25.85
C ARG A 498 9.30 -31.27 25.05
N LEU A 499 9.21 -30.00 24.64
CA LEU A 499 8.09 -29.48 23.84
C LEU A 499 8.02 -30.12 22.45
N ARG A 500 9.15 -30.43 21.83
CA ARG A 500 9.18 -31.20 20.56
C ARG A 500 8.66 -32.61 20.73
N ALA A 501 9.06 -33.31 21.81
CA ALA A 501 8.56 -34.64 22.11
C ALA A 501 7.07 -34.65 22.45
N GLU A 502 6.58 -33.64 23.14
CA GLU A 502 5.16 -33.48 23.42
C GLU A 502 4.34 -33.20 22.17
N ASN A 503 4.82 -32.33 21.28
CA ASN A 503 4.19 -32.08 19.99
C ASN A 503 4.17 -33.32 19.09
N ALA A 504 5.25 -34.13 19.09
CA ALA A 504 5.26 -35.41 18.36
C ALA A 504 4.20 -36.38 18.88
N ARG A 505 4.07 -36.53 20.21
CA ARG A 505 3.03 -37.35 20.84
C ARG A 505 1.60 -36.86 20.51
N LEU A 506 1.39 -35.54 20.51
CA LEU A 506 0.10 -34.96 20.14
C LEU A 506 -0.24 -35.21 18.66
N ALA A 507 0.77 -35.11 17.77
CA ALA A 507 0.62 -35.42 16.36
C ALA A 507 0.27 -36.91 16.12
N GLU A 508 0.92 -37.83 16.84
CA GLU A 508 0.61 -39.27 16.79
C GLU A 508 -0.82 -39.56 17.30
N ARG A 509 -1.23 -38.93 18.40
CA ARG A 509 -2.62 -39.06 18.92
C ARG A 509 -3.64 -38.51 17.94
N LEU A 510 -3.36 -37.39 17.29
CA LEU A 510 -4.22 -36.84 16.26
C LEU A 510 -4.33 -37.78 15.06
N ALA A 511 -3.22 -38.36 14.62
CA ALA A 511 -3.17 -39.33 13.53
C ALA A 511 -3.88 -40.68 13.88
N ALA A 512 -3.83 -41.08 15.14
CA ALA A 512 -4.60 -42.24 15.62
C ALA A 512 -6.12 -41.98 15.63
N LEU A 513 -6.54 -40.82 16.14
CA LEU A 513 -7.93 -40.39 16.13
C LEU A 513 -8.51 -40.23 14.71
N THR A 514 -7.69 -39.76 13.76
CA THR A 514 -8.13 -39.66 12.36
C THR A 514 -8.21 -41.02 11.66
N ARG A 515 -7.46 -42.03 12.10
CA ARG A 515 -7.54 -43.39 11.59
C ARG A 515 -8.77 -44.14 12.13
N ASP A 516 -9.16 -43.88 13.36
CA ASP A 516 -10.31 -44.52 14.00
C ASP A 516 -11.66 -44.00 13.47
N THR A 517 -11.66 -42.89 12.72
CA THR A 517 -12.85 -42.34 12.07
C THR A 517 -13.05 -42.78 10.61
N SER A 518 -12.22 -43.70 10.09
CA SER A 518 -12.42 -44.31 8.77
C SER A 518 -13.36 -45.52 8.90
N PRO A 519 -14.44 -45.64 8.09
CA PRO A 519 -15.34 -46.79 8.16
C PRO A 519 -14.61 -48.07 7.72
N PRO A 520 -14.94 -49.23 8.29
CA PRO A 520 -14.29 -50.49 7.97
C PRO A 520 -14.58 -50.92 6.51
N ASP A 521 -13.52 -51.25 5.78
CA ASP A 521 -13.62 -51.86 4.46
C ASP A 521 -14.34 -53.22 4.58
N GLY A 522 -15.56 -53.26 4.09
CA GLY A 522 -16.36 -54.48 4.00
C GLY A 522 -15.98 -55.34 2.81
N ALA A 523 -15.81 -56.58 3.11
CA ALA A 523 -15.44 -57.74 2.34
C ALA A 523 -15.97 -57.81 0.90
N GLY A 524 -15.14 -58.45 0.06
CA GLY A 524 -15.39 -58.69 -1.33
C GLY A 524 -16.56 -59.57 -1.71
N ALA A 525 -17.06 -59.37 -2.90
CA ALA A 525 -17.73 -60.37 -3.73
C ALA A 525 -17.51 -60.10 -5.23
N LYS A 526 -17.32 -61.17 -5.93
CA LYS A 526 -16.95 -61.30 -7.34
C LYS A 526 -18.11 -60.98 -8.30
N ALA A 527 -17.74 -60.49 -9.47
CA ALA A 527 -18.20 -60.85 -10.82
C ALA A 527 -19.64 -60.59 -11.25
N GLY A 528 -19.78 -59.95 -12.41
CA GLY A 528 -20.96 -60.03 -13.26
C GLY A 528 -21.11 -58.82 -14.17
N ALA A 529 -20.74 -58.96 -15.42
CA ALA A 529 -21.07 -58.02 -16.48
C ALA A 529 -22.58 -57.95 -16.69
N ASP A 530 -23.17 -56.79 -16.89
CA ASP A 530 -24.00 -56.53 -18.08
C ASP A 530 -24.40 -55.07 -18.22
N ARG A 531 -24.77 -54.73 -19.45
CA ARG A 531 -25.06 -53.41 -20.04
C ARG A 531 -26.42 -52.84 -19.56
N GLY A 532 -26.54 -51.53 -19.58
CA GLY A 532 -27.84 -50.87 -19.63
C GLY A 532 -27.86 -49.39 -19.29
N ASP A 533 -28.29 -48.60 -20.28
CA ASP A 533 -28.47 -47.15 -20.35
C ASP A 533 -29.14 -46.42 -19.18
N GLY A 534 -28.65 -45.21 -18.92
CA GLY A 534 -29.13 -43.88 -18.53
C GLY A 534 -30.52 -43.69 -17.88
N PRO A 535 -30.95 -42.44 -17.59
CA PRO A 535 -30.27 -41.33 -16.91
C PRO A 535 -31.05 -40.81 -15.67
N GLY A 536 -30.47 -39.93 -14.87
CA GLY A 536 -31.27 -39.04 -14.01
C GLY A 536 -30.70 -38.64 -12.65
N ALA A 537 -30.23 -37.46 -12.58
CA ALA A 537 -30.31 -36.46 -11.50
C ALA A 537 -30.18 -36.83 -10.02
N GLY A 538 -29.28 -36.13 -9.30
CA GLY A 538 -29.33 -36.05 -7.85
C GLY A 538 -28.05 -35.49 -7.21
N ASN A 539 -27.88 -34.21 -7.24
CA ASN A 539 -26.77 -33.47 -6.63
C ASN A 539 -26.92 -33.42 -5.10
N SER A 540 -25.93 -33.82 -4.35
CA SER A 540 -25.78 -33.47 -2.94
C SER A 540 -24.33 -33.12 -2.64
N PRO A 541 -24.03 -31.99 -1.97
CA PRO A 541 -22.68 -31.45 -1.88
C PRO A 541 -21.88 -32.14 -0.77
N ARG A 542 -20.71 -32.64 -1.15
CA ARG A 542 -19.69 -33.12 -0.21
C ARG A 542 -19.07 -31.92 0.51
N ARG A 543 -19.23 -31.83 1.82
CA ARG A 543 -18.56 -30.86 2.71
C ARG A 543 -17.05 -31.17 2.76
N SER A 544 -16.26 -30.19 2.40
CA SER A 544 -14.80 -30.19 2.46
C SER A 544 -14.29 -30.04 3.92
N PRO A 545 -13.17 -30.67 4.32
CA PRO A 545 -12.62 -30.63 5.70
C PRO A 545 -12.01 -29.30 6.15
N LYS A 546 -12.09 -28.22 5.35
CA LYS A 546 -11.47 -26.91 5.67
C LYS A 546 -12.20 -26.05 6.72
N ALA A 547 -13.31 -26.50 7.28
CA ALA A 547 -14.12 -25.72 8.23
C ALA A 547 -13.69 -25.81 9.70
N LEU A 548 -12.73 -26.69 10.06
CA LEU A 548 -12.33 -26.90 11.46
C LEU A 548 -11.12 -26.11 11.94
N LEU A 549 -10.39 -25.45 11.05
CA LEU A 549 -9.15 -24.68 11.39
C LEU A 549 -9.38 -23.20 11.69
N ARG A 550 -10.62 -22.72 11.74
CA ARG A 550 -10.96 -21.30 11.98
C ARG A 550 -11.29 -20.93 13.43
N ARG A 551 -11.14 -21.86 14.39
CA ARG A 551 -11.44 -21.58 15.81
C ARG A 551 -10.24 -21.57 16.77
N LEU A 552 -9.03 -21.62 16.24
CA LEU A 552 -7.79 -21.52 17.04
C LEU A 552 -6.79 -20.57 16.34
N ARG A 553 -7.21 -19.34 16.13
CA ARG A 553 -6.34 -18.18 15.96
C ARG A 553 -7.03 -16.97 16.57
#